data_b8681465953abb6ea7c9c1790a966666
#
_entry.id   b8681465953abb6ea7c9c1790a966666
#
_cell.length_a   1.000
_cell.length_b   1.000
_cell.length_c   1.000
_cell.angle_alpha   90.00
_cell.angle_beta   90.00
_cell.angle_gamma   90.00
#
_symmetry.space_group_name_H-M   'P 1'
#
loop_
_entity.id
_entity.type
_entity.pdbx_description
1 polymer ?
#
loop_
_entity_poly.entity_id
_entity_poly.type
_entity_poly.pdbx_seq_one_letter_code
_entity_poly.pdbx_strand_id
1 'polypeptide(L)'
;TGIIDDIYELKPRQKMFGILLASLVVYFAAGIRMTTLTIPFVGTVQLGWLSLPITLLWIAAITNAVNLIDGLDGLACGVAIIALTTSAVTGYFFLNVTNTFVSIMMFTMVAALAGFLPYNFHPAKIYLGDTGSLFIGFMISVFSLYGLKNATFITIIIPVIILGVPITDTVYAILRRKLNNRPISQADKHHLHHRLMQMGLSHTQTVLVIYGIALIFSCISLLYSFSNLWGSLLLTVATLFGLEIFVEVIGLVGDTRQPLLNFIRNLVLKLSGSESKKNK
;
A
#
# COMPACT_ATOMS: atom_id res chain seq x y z
N THR A 1 19.84 8.46 -2.76
CA THR A 1 19.36 8.35 -1.35
C THR A 1 19.61 6.94 -0.84
N GLY A 2 19.04 5.89 -1.46
CA GLY A 2 19.16 4.52 -0.99
C GLY A 2 20.61 4.04 -0.82
N ILE A 3 21.45 4.22 -1.84
CA ILE A 3 22.87 3.83 -1.76
C ILE A 3 23.58 4.51 -0.57
N ILE A 4 23.30 5.79 -0.33
CA ILE A 4 23.89 6.52 0.78
C ILE A 4 23.35 5.99 2.11
N ASP A 5 22.09 5.60 2.14
CA ASP A 5 21.44 5.03 3.32
C ASP A 5 22.01 3.65 3.68
N ASP A 6 22.18 2.77 2.69
CA ASP A 6 22.79 1.45 2.88
C ASP A 6 24.25 1.53 3.39
N ILE A 7 24.97 2.63 3.11
CA ILE A 7 26.37 2.81 3.54
C ILE A 7 26.47 3.56 4.89
N TYR A 8 25.64 4.58 5.10
CA TYR A 8 25.80 5.54 6.23
C TYR A 8 24.63 5.58 7.21
N GLU A 9 23.59 4.76 7.04
CA GLU A 9 22.40 4.72 7.89
C GLU A 9 21.78 6.12 8.11
N LEU A 10 21.14 6.67 7.07
CA LEU A 10 20.59 8.01 7.09
C LEU A 10 19.48 8.17 8.13
N LYS A 11 19.43 9.34 8.76
CA LYS A 11 18.28 9.69 9.60
C LYS A 11 17.01 9.80 8.74
N PRO A 12 15.81 9.48 9.30
CA PRO A 12 14.55 9.51 8.54
C PRO A 12 14.27 10.82 7.81
N ARG A 13 14.70 11.97 8.38
CA ARG A 13 14.57 13.29 7.75
C ARG A 13 15.45 13.44 6.51
N GLN A 14 16.66 12.87 6.52
CA GLN A 14 17.59 12.94 5.38
C GLN A 14 17.10 12.05 4.24
N LYS A 15 16.59 10.84 4.56
CA LYS A 15 15.94 9.94 3.61
C LYS A 15 14.74 10.62 2.94
N MET A 16 13.85 11.21 3.74
CA MET A 16 12.69 11.95 3.23
C MET A 16 13.08 13.14 2.35
N PHE A 17 14.10 13.87 2.71
CA PHE A 17 14.62 14.99 1.90
C PHE A 17 15.07 14.52 0.51
N GLY A 18 15.80 13.38 0.43
CA GLY A 18 16.21 12.80 -0.84
C GLY A 18 15.04 12.34 -1.71
N ILE A 19 14.01 11.74 -1.11
CA ILE A 19 12.78 11.34 -1.82
C ILE A 19 12.06 12.59 -2.37
N LEU A 20 11.92 13.64 -1.56
CA LEU A 20 11.28 14.88 -1.98
C LEU A 20 12.04 15.58 -3.11
N LEU A 21 13.36 15.61 -3.08
CA LEU A 21 14.16 16.15 -4.19
C LEU A 21 13.92 15.37 -5.50
N ALA A 22 13.94 14.04 -5.45
CA ALA A 22 13.62 13.23 -6.62
C ALA A 22 12.18 13.48 -7.11
N SER A 23 11.23 13.65 -6.20
CA SER A 23 9.83 13.97 -6.53
C SER A 23 9.69 15.34 -7.21
N LEU A 24 10.46 16.34 -6.80
CA LEU A 24 10.51 17.66 -7.46
C LEU A 24 11.03 17.55 -8.91
N VAL A 25 12.05 16.73 -9.15
CA VAL A 25 12.54 16.46 -10.51
C VAL A 25 11.42 15.83 -11.36
N VAL A 26 10.70 14.83 -10.84
CA VAL A 26 9.56 14.21 -11.55
C VAL A 26 8.48 15.25 -11.85
N TYR A 27 8.15 16.10 -10.88
CA TYR A 27 7.11 17.12 -11.04
C TYR A 27 7.46 18.16 -12.08
N PHE A 28 8.67 18.75 -12.02
CA PHE A 28 9.07 19.88 -12.88
C PHE A 28 9.71 19.45 -14.20
N ALA A 29 10.63 18.47 -14.17
CA ALA A 29 11.36 18.07 -15.36
C ALA A 29 10.61 17.04 -16.21
N ALA A 30 9.98 16.03 -15.59
CA ALA A 30 9.21 15.03 -16.31
C ALA A 30 7.74 15.45 -16.56
N GLY A 31 7.25 16.49 -15.88
CA GLY A 31 5.85 16.94 -16.00
C GLY A 31 4.82 15.92 -15.49
N ILE A 32 5.26 14.93 -14.71
CA ILE A 32 4.40 13.89 -14.12
C ILE A 32 3.81 14.43 -12.82
N ARG A 33 2.54 14.80 -12.87
CA ARG A 33 1.86 15.46 -11.76
C ARG A 33 0.36 15.26 -11.81
N MET A 34 -0.29 15.26 -10.67
CA MET A 34 -1.74 15.24 -10.53
C MET A 34 -2.28 16.67 -10.70
N THR A 35 -3.02 16.94 -11.78
CA THR A 35 -3.53 18.28 -12.10
C THR A 35 -5.00 18.46 -11.77
N THR A 36 -5.78 17.39 -11.89
CA THR A 36 -7.22 17.39 -11.67
C THR A 36 -7.62 16.24 -10.79
N LEU A 37 -8.71 16.42 -10.06
CA LEU A 37 -9.34 15.39 -9.22
C LEU A 37 -10.84 15.42 -9.45
N THR A 38 -11.41 14.33 -9.98
CA THR A 38 -12.85 14.19 -10.11
C THR A 38 -13.42 13.46 -8.88
N ILE A 39 -14.18 14.20 -8.09
CA ILE A 39 -14.84 13.73 -6.89
C ILE A 39 -16.29 13.34 -7.23
N PRO A 40 -16.75 12.13 -6.84
CA PRO A 40 -18.15 11.75 -7.03
C PRO A 40 -19.10 12.80 -6.49
N PHE A 41 -20.16 13.09 -7.23
CA PHE A 41 -21.22 14.05 -6.88
C PHE A 41 -20.80 15.54 -6.82
N VAL A 42 -19.50 15.86 -6.83
CA VAL A 42 -18.97 17.24 -6.81
C VAL A 42 -18.50 17.68 -8.20
N GLY A 43 -17.96 16.74 -8.97
CA GLY A 43 -17.40 17.03 -10.29
C GLY A 43 -15.86 17.13 -10.29
N THR A 44 -15.31 17.71 -11.38
CA THR A 44 -13.86 17.81 -11.57
C THR A 44 -13.32 19.10 -10.97
N VAL A 45 -12.41 18.94 -10.01
CA VAL A 45 -11.71 20.02 -9.30
C VAL A 45 -10.31 20.17 -9.89
N GLN A 46 -9.95 21.39 -10.28
CA GLN A 46 -8.58 21.74 -10.68
C GLN A 46 -7.74 21.95 -9.43
N LEU A 47 -6.65 21.18 -9.28
CA LEU A 47 -5.81 21.26 -8.08
C LEU A 47 -4.95 22.55 -8.02
N GLY A 48 -4.67 23.18 -9.17
CA GLY A 48 -3.88 24.40 -9.22
C GLY A 48 -2.55 24.24 -8.45
N TRP A 49 -2.31 25.13 -7.49
CA TRP A 49 -1.11 25.11 -6.65
C TRP A 49 -1.04 23.88 -5.70
N LEU A 50 -2.18 23.26 -5.35
CA LEU A 50 -2.22 22.02 -4.56
C LEU A 50 -1.66 20.81 -5.32
N SER A 51 -1.55 20.89 -6.64
CA SER A 51 -0.94 19.84 -7.45
C SER A 51 0.47 19.46 -6.96
N LEU A 52 1.29 20.45 -6.58
CA LEU A 52 2.64 20.21 -6.11
C LEU A 52 2.66 19.41 -4.78
N PRO A 53 2.09 19.90 -3.68
CA PRO A 53 2.16 19.17 -2.41
C PRO A 53 1.46 17.81 -2.48
N ILE A 54 0.37 17.67 -3.23
CA ILE A 54 -0.33 16.38 -3.37
C ILE A 54 0.52 15.37 -4.14
N THR A 55 1.16 15.78 -5.24
CA THR A 55 2.05 14.91 -6.02
C THR A 55 3.27 14.48 -5.20
N LEU A 56 3.91 15.41 -4.49
CA LEU A 56 5.05 15.09 -3.64
C LEU A 56 4.66 14.14 -2.51
N LEU A 57 3.52 14.39 -1.86
CA LEU A 57 3.01 13.53 -0.79
C LEU A 57 2.72 12.11 -1.31
N TRP A 58 2.11 11.99 -2.49
CA TRP A 58 1.83 10.70 -3.14
C TRP A 58 3.12 9.90 -3.35
N ILE A 59 4.13 10.51 -4.00
CA ILE A 59 5.40 9.85 -4.27
C ILE A 59 6.09 9.45 -2.94
N ALA A 60 6.18 10.37 -1.99
CA ALA A 60 6.84 10.13 -0.72
C ALA A 60 6.12 9.03 0.11
N ALA A 61 4.79 9.05 0.13
CA ALA A 61 4.00 8.08 0.89
C ALA A 61 4.18 6.65 0.34
N ILE A 62 4.05 6.46 -0.98
CA ILE A 62 4.19 5.14 -1.59
C ILE A 62 5.64 4.65 -1.50
N THR A 63 6.61 5.51 -1.79
CA THR A 63 8.04 5.17 -1.69
C THR A 63 8.39 4.69 -0.29
N ASN A 64 7.95 5.42 0.73
CA ASN A 64 8.21 5.06 2.12
C ASN A 64 7.42 3.81 2.54
N ALA A 65 6.18 3.63 2.08
CA ALA A 65 5.38 2.45 2.40
C ALA A 65 6.00 1.16 1.86
N VAL A 66 6.52 1.19 0.62
CA VAL A 66 7.23 0.05 0.02
C VAL A 66 8.56 -0.23 0.74
N ASN A 67 9.30 0.82 1.13
CA ASN A 67 10.52 0.65 1.91
C ASN A 67 10.24 0.03 3.29
N LEU A 68 9.15 0.41 3.96
CA LEU A 68 8.80 -0.12 5.28
C LEU A 68 8.39 -1.59 5.29
N ILE A 69 7.87 -2.14 4.20
CA ILE A 69 7.55 -3.56 4.13
C ILE A 69 8.77 -4.44 3.82
N ASP A 70 9.92 -3.86 3.48
CA ASP A 70 11.17 -4.60 3.20
C ASP A 70 11.84 -5.08 4.49
N GLY A 71 11.07 -5.78 5.32
CA GLY A 71 11.52 -6.32 6.60
C GLY A 71 11.80 -7.82 6.59
N LEU A 72 11.49 -8.54 5.51
CA LEU A 72 11.71 -9.97 5.34
C LEU A 72 12.22 -10.30 3.93
N ASP A 73 13.08 -11.30 3.82
CA ASP A 73 13.62 -11.79 2.54
C ASP A 73 12.49 -12.08 1.54
N GLY A 74 12.56 -11.48 0.37
CA GLY A 74 11.60 -11.64 -0.72
C GLY A 74 10.31 -10.82 -0.57
N LEU A 75 10.00 -10.28 0.60
CA LEU A 75 8.69 -9.68 0.87
C LEU A 75 8.39 -8.49 -0.03
N ALA A 76 9.21 -7.45 0.01
CA ALA A 76 8.99 -6.24 -0.80
C ALA A 76 9.07 -6.53 -2.30
N CYS A 77 10.02 -7.37 -2.71
CA CYS A 77 10.20 -7.78 -4.10
C CYS A 77 8.93 -8.46 -4.65
N GLY A 78 8.39 -9.47 -3.96
CA GLY A 78 7.21 -10.20 -4.43
C GLY A 78 5.92 -9.37 -4.38
N VAL A 79 5.71 -8.56 -3.34
CA VAL A 79 4.58 -7.62 -3.29
C VAL A 79 4.67 -6.61 -4.44
N ALA A 80 5.87 -6.12 -4.76
CA ALA A 80 6.09 -5.21 -5.89
C ALA A 80 5.78 -5.88 -7.24
N ILE A 81 6.17 -7.15 -7.44
CA ILE A 81 5.83 -7.92 -8.64
C ILE A 81 4.30 -8.00 -8.80
N ILE A 82 3.58 -8.37 -7.75
CA ILE A 82 2.12 -8.46 -7.75
C ILE A 82 1.51 -7.09 -8.08
N ALA A 83 1.96 -6.04 -7.41
CA ALA A 83 1.45 -4.69 -7.60
C ALA A 83 1.69 -4.15 -9.01
N LEU A 84 2.91 -4.28 -9.53
CA LEU A 84 3.29 -3.81 -10.87
C LEU A 84 2.55 -4.61 -11.97
N THR A 85 2.45 -5.94 -11.82
CA THR A 85 1.71 -6.77 -12.76
C THR A 85 0.25 -6.36 -12.83
N THR A 86 -0.40 -6.21 -11.68
CA THR A 86 -1.80 -5.77 -11.61
C THR A 86 -1.98 -4.38 -12.20
N SER A 87 -1.09 -3.43 -11.86
CA SER A 87 -1.13 -2.07 -12.41
C SER A 87 -0.95 -2.05 -13.92
N ALA A 88 -0.01 -2.85 -14.46
CA ALA A 88 0.24 -2.96 -15.89
C ALA A 88 -0.96 -3.55 -16.63
N VAL A 89 -1.55 -4.63 -16.11
CA VAL A 89 -2.75 -5.28 -16.66
C VAL A 89 -3.93 -4.30 -16.61
N THR A 90 -4.17 -3.68 -15.48
CA THR A 90 -5.27 -2.72 -15.30
C THR A 90 -5.11 -1.54 -16.25
N GLY A 91 -3.93 -0.96 -16.33
CA GLY A 91 -3.64 0.17 -17.21
C GLY A 91 -3.77 -0.16 -18.69
N TYR A 92 -3.29 -1.33 -19.11
CA TYR A 92 -3.30 -1.74 -20.51
C TYR A 92 -4.70 -2.14 -21.01
N PHE A 93 -5.43 -2.94 -20.23
CA PHE A 93 -6.69 -3.55 -20.70
C PHE A 93 -7.94 -2.75 -20.32
N PHE A 94 -7.93 -2.00 -19.21
CA PHE A 94 -9.17 -1.48 -18.64
C PHE A 94 -9.26 0.03 -18.58
N LEU A 95 -8.16 0.76 -18.39
CA LEU A 95 -8.26 2.19 -18.15
C LEU A 95 -8.13 3.07 -19.42
N ASN A 96 -7.73 2.52 -20.56
CA ASN A 96 -7.48 3.29 -21.81
C ASN A 96 -6.68 4.61 -21.61
N VAL A 97 -6.20 4.83 -20.39
CA VAL A 97 -5.60 6.09 -19.91
C VAL A 97 -4.09 5.98 -19.90
N THR A 98 -3.58 4.76 -19.75
CA THR A 98 -2.14 4.53 -19.72
C THR A 98 -1.59 4.41 -21.11
N ASN A 99 -0.60 5.22 -21.37
CA ASN A 99 0.27 5.04 -22.52
C ASN A 99 0.81 3.59 -22.46
N THR A 100 0.66 2.82 -23.53
CA THR A 100 1.20 1.45 -23.69
C THR A 100 2.66 1.36 -23.24
N PHE A 101 3.42 2.43 -23.42
CA PHE A 101 4.79 2.56 -22.96
C PHE A 101 4.94 2.36 -21.44
N VAL A 102 4.03 2.93 -20.62
CA VAL A 102 4.10 2.80 -19.15
C VAL A 102 3.82 1.35 -18.73
N SER A 103 2.86 0.69 -19.36
CA SER A 103 2.59 -0.73 -19.09
C SER A 103 3.80 -1.62 -19.46
N ILE A 104 4.48 -1.32 -20.58
CA ILE A 104 5.71 -2.01 -20.97
C ILE A 104 6.82 -1.78 -19.93
N MET A 105 6.99 -0.54 -19.45
CA MET A 105 7.97 -0.23 -18.40
C MET A 105 7.67 -0.98 -17.08
N MET A 106 6.39 -1.06 -16.69
CA MET A 106 5.97 -1.86 -15.53
C MET A 106 6.31 -3.35 -15.73
N PHE A 107 6.00 -3.95 -16.88
CA PHE A 107 6.33 -5.34 -17.16
C PHE A 107 7.85 -5.58 -17.24
N THR A 108 8.62 -4.64 -17.75
CA THR A 108 10.09 -4.71 -17.74
C THR A 108 10.61 -4.75 -16.31
N MET A 109 10.04 -3.93 -15.42
CA MET A 109 10.39 -3.94 -14.01
C MET A 109 9.97 -5.24 -13.31
N VAL A 110 8.79 -5.78 -13.65
CA VAL A 110 8.35 -7.11 -13.18
C VAL A 110 9.34 -8.19 -13.58
N ALA A 111 9.79 -8.20 -14.84
CA ALA A 111 10.76 -9.19 -15.33
C ALA A 111 12.09 -9.09 -14.58
N ALA A 112 12.60 -7.88 -14.33
CA ALA A 112 13.82 -7.64 -13.55
C ALA A 112 13.67 -8.15 -12.10
N LEU A 113 12.55 -7.83 -11.45
CA LEU A 113 12.26 -8.28 -10.09
C LEU A 113 12.04 -9.80 -10.01
N ALA A 114 11.38 -10.40 -11.01
CA ALA A 114 11.20 -11.84 -11.09
C ALA A 114 12.54 -12.59 -11.26
N GLY A 115 13.50 -12.01 -12.00
CA GLY A 115 14.86 -12.53 -12.09
C GLY A 115 15.67 -12.36 -10.79
N PHE A 116 15.39 -11.33 -10.01
CA PHE A 116 16.03 -11.07 -8.72
C PHE A 116 15.44 -11.91 -7.58
N LEU A 117 14.12 -12.14 -7.56
CA LEU A 117 13.39 -12.81 -6.49
C LEU A 117 13.99 -14.16 -6.05
N PRO A 118 14.45 -15.06 -6.95
CA PRO A 118 15.07 -16.34 -6.53
C PRO A 118 16.33 -16.17 -5.67
N TYR A 119 17.03 -15.05 -5.80
CA TYR A 119 18.21 -14.74 -4.99
C TYR A 119 17.86 -13.97 -3.71
N ASN A 120 16.75 -13.29 -3.70
CA ASN A 120 16.24 -12.51 -2.56
C ASN A 120 15.26 -13.30 -1.68
N PHE A 121 14.69 -14.43 -2.18
CA PHE A 121 13.78 -15.26 -1.40
C PHE A 121 14.54 -16.01 -0.29
N HIS A 122 13.82 -16.25 0.83
CA HIS A 122 14.43 -16.82 2.04
C HIS A 122 14.96 -18.26 1.85
N PRO A 123 16.20 -18.57 2.27
CA PRO A 123 17.23 -17.66 2.82
C PRO A 123 17.88 -16.80 1.70
N ALA A 124 17.84 -15.49 1.87
CA ALA A 124 18.32 -14.58 0.84
C ALA A 124 19.83 -14.70 0.62
N LYS A 125 20.24 -14.75 -0.65
CA LYS A 125 21.64 -14.64 -1.06
C LYS A 125 22.05 -13.19 -1.34
N ILE A 126 21.07 -12.37 -1.76
CA ILE A 126 21.23 -10.96 -2.07
C ILE A 126 20.06 -10.20 -1.46
N TYR A 127 20.33 -9.18 -0.68
CA TYR A 127 19.33 -8.30 -0.08
C TYR A 127 18.95 -7.18 -1.02
N LEU A 128 17.71 -6.72 -0.91
CA LEU A 128 17.17 -5.59 -1.68
C LEU A 128 17.78 -4.26 -1.19
N GLY A 129 17.87 -4.10 0.13
CA GLY A 129 18.36 -2.90 0.80
C GLY A 129 17.48 -1.66 0.58
N ASP A 130 17.89 -0.56 1.19
CA ASP A 130 17.21 0.73 0.99
C ASP A 130 17.38 1.25 -0.44
N THR A 131 18.46 0.89 -1.12
CA THR A 131 18.67 1.19 -2.53
C THR A 131 17.56 0.60 -3.40
N GLY A 132 17.28 -0.68 -3.23
CA GLY A 132 16.27 -1.37 -4.03
C GLY A 132 14.85 -1.01 -3.62
N SER A 133 14.53 -1.03 -2.34
CA SER A 133 13.16 -0.80 -1.85
C SER A 133 12.68 0.63 -2.11
N LEU A 134 13.53 1.65 -1.92
CA LEU A 134 13.22 3.04 -2.27
C LEU A 134 13.07 3.22 -3.79
N PHE A 135 13.93 2.58 -4.59
CA PHE A 135 13.82 2.65 -6.05
C PHE A 135 12.51 2.03 -6.54
N ILE A 136 12.17 0.84 -6.06
CA ILE A 136 10.93 0.14 -6.42
C ILE A 136 9.71 0.99 -6.03
N GLY A 137 9.66 1.47 -4.79
CA GLY A 137 8.56 2.29 -4.29
C GLY A 137 8.41 3.61 -5.08
N PHE A 138 9.53 4.26 -5.41
CA PHE A 138 9.55 5.45 -6.24
C PHE A 138 9.00 5.17 -7.64
N MET A 139 9.45 4.11 -8.31
CA MET A 139 8.97 3.75 -9.65
C MET A 139 7.48 3.39 -9.65
N ILE A 140 7.02 2.61 -8.66
CA ILE A 140 5.59 2.30 -8.51
C ILE A 140 4.76 3.59 -8.36
N SER A 141 5.21 4.53 -7.52
CA SER A 141 4.53 5.79 -7.31
C SER A 141 4.45 6.65 -8.57
N VAL A 142 5.53 6.72 -9.33
CA VAL A 142 5.61 7.48 -10.60
C VAL A 142 4.73 6.85 -11.68
N PHE A 143 4.78 5.52 -11.82
CA PHE A 143 3.92 4.81 -12.78
C PHE A 143 2.44 4.97 -12.46
N SER A 144 2.07 4.92 -11.19
CA SER A 144 0.69 5.17 -10.77
C SER A 144 0.21 6.58 -11.12
N LEU A 145 1.07 7.60 -10.96
CA LEU A 145 0.76 8.99 -11.34
C LEU A 145 0.51 9.17 -12.84
N TYR A 146 1.14 8.37 -13.67
CA TYR A 146 0.92 8.45 -15.11
C TYR A 146 -0.54 8.17 -15.49
N GLY A 147 -1.20 7.24 -14.77
CA GLY A 147 -2.63 6.95 -14.91
C GLY A 147 -3.55 8.00 -14.26
N LEU A 148 -3.01 8.83 -13.37
CA LEU A 148 -3.76 9.80 -12.57
C LEU A 148 -3.78 11.22 -13.15
N LYS A 149 -3.32 11.43 -14.38
CA LYS A 149 -3.24 12.76 -14.99
C LYS A 149 -4.61 13.46 -15.06
N ASN A 150 -5.69 12.68 -15.28
CA ASN A 150 -7.10 13.11 -15.19
C ASN A 150 -7.80 12.20 -14.16
N ALA A 151 -7.39 12.30 -12.90
CA ALA A 151 -7.79 11.35 -11.87
C ALA A 151 -9.30 11.41 -11.60
N THR A 152 -9.96 10.29 -11.81
CA THR A 152 -11.30 10.03 -11.28
C THR A 152 -11.18 9.32 -9.92
N PHE A 153 -12.25 9.30 -9.15
CA PHE A 153 -12.31 8.54 -7.88
C PHE A 153 -11.84 7.09 -8.08
N ILE A 154 -12.29 6.43 -9.14
CA ILE A 154 -11.93 5.04 -9.45
C ILE A 154 -10.42 4.92 -9.74
N THR A 155 -9.87 5.80 -10.58
CA THR A 155 -8.46 5.73 -10.96
C THR A 155 -7.50 6.00 -9.80
N ILE A 156 -7.91 6.75 -8.77
CA ILE A 156 -7.11 6.96 -7.55
C ILE A 156 -7.19 5.75 -6.62
N ILE A 157 -8.38 5.16 -6.48
CA ILE A 157 -8.59 4.02 -5.58
C ILE A 157 -7.82 2.80 -6.06
N ILE A 158 -7.74 2.54 -7.36
CA ILE A 158 -7.07 1.37 -7.92
C ILE A 158 -5.62 1.23 -7.40
N PRO A 159 -4.71 2.22 -7.58
CA PRO A 159 -3.35 2.11 -7.04
C PRO A 159 -3.30 1.97 -5.51
N VAL A 160 -4.20 2.65 -4.80
CA VAL A 160 -4.28 2.55 -3.33
C VAL A 160 -4.63 1.13 -2.89
N ILE A 161 -5.57 0.46 -3.58
CA ILE A 161 -5.95 -0.91 -3.28
C ILE A 161 -4.86 -1.90 -3.71
N ILE A 162 -4.26 -1.73 -4.88
CA ILE A 162 -3.14 -2.56 -5.35
C ILE A 162 -2.00 -2.56 -4.31
N LEU A 163 -1.72 -1.39 -3.74
CA LEU A 163 -0.74 -1.19 -2.68
C LEU A 163 -1.36 -1.35 -1.28
N GLY A 164 -2.46 -2.08 -1.16
CA GLY A 164 -3.19 -2.23 0.09
C GLY A 164 -2.33 -2.75 1.24
N VAL A 165 -1.43 -3.71 1.00
CA VAL A 165 -0.52 -4.22 2.03
C VAL A 165 0.42 -3.13 2.55
N PRO A 166 1.30 -2.51 1.74
CA PRO A 166 2.23 -1.48 2.23
C PRO A 166 1.52 -0.25 2.80
N ILE A 167 0.42 0.17 2.21
CA ILE A 167 -0.34 1.34 2.70
C ILE A 167 -0.99 1.03 4.04
N THR A 168 -1.65 -0.11 4.19
CA THR A 168 -2.27 -0.53 5.44
C THR A 168 -1.24 -0.61 6.56
N ASP A 169 -0.13 -1.30 6.33
CA ASP A 169 0.93 -1.45 7.33
C ASP A 169 1.47 -0.09 7.79
N THR A 170 1.70 0.84 6.86
CA THR A 170 2.17 2.19 7.15
C THR A 170 1.13 3.02 7.91
N VAL A 171 -0.13 3.03 7.44
CA VAL A 171 -1.21 3.81 8.08
C VAL A 171 -1.46 3.36 9.51
N TYR A 172 -1.53 2.05 9.74
CA TYR A 172 -1.75 1.52 11.09
C TYR A 172 -0.52 1.67 11.98
N ALA A 173 0.71 1.68 11.43
CA ALA A 173 1.90 2.04 12.19
C ALA A 173 1.85 3.51 12.67
N ILE A 174 1.45 4.43 11.80
CA ILE A 174 1.26 5.85 12.15
C ILE A 174 0.17 6.01 13.20
N LEU A 175 -0.99 5.38 12.99
CA LEU A 175 -2.14 5.43 13.90
C LEU A 175 -1.76 4.91 15.29
N ARG A 176 -1.10 3.77 15.37
CA ARG A 176 -0.64 3.16 16.62
C ARG A 176 0.33 4.08 17.37
N ARG A 177 1.30 4.69 16.68
CA ARG A 177 2.24 5.64 17.29
C ARG A 177 1.49 6.85 17.85
N LYS A 178 0.56 7.42 17.08
CA LYS A 178 -0.26 8.56 17.51
C LYS A 178 -1.12 8.22 18.72
N LEU A 179 -1.78 7.08 18.73
CA LEU A 179 -2.62 6.61 19.84
C LEU A 179 -1.81 6.33 21.13
N ASN A 180 -0.51 6.02 20.99
CA ASN A 180 0.38 5.76 22.10
C ASN A 180 1.27 6.99 22.43
N ASN A 181 0.97 8.18 21.91
CA ASN A 181 1.72 9.43 22.10
C ASN A 181 3.22 9.30 21.77
N ARG A 182 3.55 8.51 20.74
CA ARG A 182 4.93 8.31 20.28
C ARG A 182 5.20 9.12 19.01
N PRO A 183 6.45 9.59 18.79
CA PRO A 183 6.83 10.24 17.54
C PRO A 183 6.62 9.33 16.33
N ILE A 184 6.09 9.88 15.23
CA ILE A 184 5.84 9.12 13.99
C ILE A 184 7.15 8.54 13.40
N SER A 185 8.29 9.21 13.63
CA SER A 185 9.61 8.80 13.15
C SER A 185 10.28 7.70 14.00
N GLN A 186 9.67 7.29 15.11
CA GLN A 186 10.25 6.23 15.96
C GLN A 186 10.14 4.88 15.27
N ALA A 187 11.19 4.04 15.37
CA ALA A 187 11.15 2.66 14.90
C ALA A 187 10.00 1.88 15.56
N ASP A 188 9.33 1.03 14.80
CA ASP A 188 8.20 0.22 15.25
C ASP A 188 8.45 -1.25 14.93
N LYS A 189 8.21 -2.13 15.89
CA LYS A 189 8.36 -3.58 15.75
C LYS A 189 7.00 -4.30 15.65
N HIS A 190 5.92 -3.59 15.27
CA HIS A 190 4.57 -4.13 15.20
C HIS A 190 4.00 -4.07 13.76
N HIS A 191 4.88 -4.09 12.75
CA HIS A 191 4.48 -4.23 11.37
C HIS A 191 3.79 -5.57 11.11
N LEU A 192 3.01 -5.67 10.04
CA LEU A 192 2.21 -6.86 9.69
C LEU A 192 3.05 -8.15 9.74
N HIS A 193 4.25 -8.14 9.15
CA HIS A 193 5.13 -9.30 9.14
C HIS A 193 5.58 -9.70 10.55
N HIS A 194 5.87 -8.74 11.44
CA HIS A 194 6.21 -9.04 12.82
C HIS A 194 5.05 -9.69 13.58
N ARG A 195 3.80 -9.19 13.36
CA ARG A 195 2.62 -9.74 14.01
C ARG A 195 2.32 -11.16 13.54
N LEU A 196 2.41 -11.44 12.25
CA LEU A 196 2.23 -12.79 11.71
C LEU A 196 3.27 -13.77 12.27
N MET A 197 4.54 -13.36 12.39
CA MET A 197 5.58 -14.17 13.02
C MET A 197 5.33 -14.40 14.51
N GLN A 198 4.84 -13.40 15.25
CA GLN A 198 4.43 -13.54 16.65
C GLN A 198 3.27 -14.53 16.84
N MET A 199 2.41 -14.69 15.82
CA MET A 199 1.34 -15.71 15.78
C MET A 199 1.87 -17.12 15.48
N GLY A 200 3.18 -17.31 15.31
CA GLY A 200 3.83 -18.60 15.14
C GLY A 200 4.13 -19.01 13.69
N LEU A 201 3.90 -18.12 12.71
CA LEU A 201 4.27 -18.39 11.33
C LEU A 201 5.79 -18.29 11.13
N SER A 202 6.35 -19.21 10.35
CA SER A 202 7.75 -19.12 9.91
C SER A 202 7.96 -17.95 8.96
N HIS A 203 9.23 -17.56 8.71
CA HIS A 203 9.58 -16.49 7.77
C HIS A 203 8.91 -16.69 6.40
N THR A 204 9.11 -17.85 5.78
CA THR A 204 8.53 -18.16 4.45
C THR A 204 7.00 -18.17 4.47
N GLN A 205 6.38 -18.73 5.51
CA GLN A 205 4.92 -18.73 5.65
C GLN A 205 4.37 -17.31 5.76
N THR A 206 5.03 -16.45 6.52
CA THR A 206 4.65 -15.02 6.64
C THR A 206 4.68 -14.32 5.30
N VAL A 207 5.76 -14.50 4.53
CA VAL A 207 5.89 -13.90 3.19
C VAL A 207 4.79 -14.40 2.26
N LEU A 208 4.52 -15.71 2.22
CA LEU A 208 3.48 -16.29 1.37
C LEU A 208 2.07 -15.84 1.76
N VAL A 209 1.78 -15.70 3.05
CA VAL A 209 0.51 -15.13 3.54
C VAL A 209 0.34 -13.69 3.07
N ILE A 210 1.39 -12.87 3.16
CA ILE A 210 1.34 -11.48 2.70
C ILE A 210 1.18 -11.40 1.18
N TYR A 211 1.81 -12.28 0.41
CA TYR A 211 1.56 -12.39 -1.04
C TYR A 211 0.10 -12.74 -1.33
N GLY A 212 -0.50 -13.68 -0.58
CA GLY A 212 -1.91 -14.02 -0.69
C GLY A 212 -2.82 -12.81 -0.45
N ILE A 213 -2.53 -12.00 0.57
CA ILE A 213 -3.25 -10.77 0.86
C ILE A 213 -3.08 -9.75 -0.28
N ALA A 214 -1.85 -9.58 -0.79
CA ALA A 214 -1.58 -8.70 -1.92
C ALA A 214 -2.35 -9.14 -3.18
N LEU A 215 -2.46 -10.44 -3.44
CA LEU A 215 -3.26 -10.99 -4.54
C LEU A 215 -4.76 -10.72 -4.34
N ILE A 216 -5.29 -10.82 -3.11
CA ILE A 216 -6.69 -10.44 -2.82
C ILE A 216 -6.92 -8.97 -3.15
N PHE A 217 -6.06 -8.06 -2.72
CA PHE A 217 -6.15 -6.65 -3.07
C PHE A 217 -6.06 -6.42 -4.59
N SER A 218 -5.19 -7.17 -5.27
CA SER A 218 -5.08 -7.15 -6.74
C SER A 218 -6.37 -7.57 -7.43
N CYS A 219 -7.01 -8.64 -6.97
CA CYS A 219 -8.31 -9.09 -7.48
C CYS A 219 -9.40 -8.04 -7.24
N ILE A 220 -9.44 -7.45 -6.04
CA ILE A 220 -10.38 -6.37 -5.73
C ILE A 220 -10.16 -5.18 -6.67
N SER A 221 -8.90 -4.79 -6.91
CA SER A 221 -8.55 -3.72 -7.84
C SER A 221 -9.03 -3.99 -9.28
N LEU A 222 -8.92 -5.24 -9.75
CA LEU A 222 -9.46 -5.63 -11.05
C LEU A 222 -10.99 -5.49 -11.08
N LEU A 223 -11.69 -5.87 -10.01
CA LEU A 223 -13.15 -5.69 -9.92
C LEU A 223 -13.57 -4.22 -10.04
N TYR A 224 -12.78 -3.27 -9.50
CA TYR A 224 -13.03 -1.85 -9.70
C TYR A 224 -12.99 -1.44 -11.16
N SER A 225 -12.14 -2.05 -11.97
CA SER A 225 -12.01 -1.74 -13.40
C SER A 225 -13.27 -2.10 -14.21
N PHE A 226 -14.10 -3.01 -13.70
CA PHE A 226 -15.36 -3.42 -14.30
C PHE A 226 -16.58 -2.74 -13.67
N SER A 227 -16.41 -2.02 -12.56
CA SER A 227 -17.52 -1.49 -11.79
C SER A 227 -17.93 -0.09 -12.26
N ASN A 228 -19.22 0.19 -12.16
CA ASN A 228 -19.74 1.55 -12.26
C ASN A 228 -19.54 2.31 -10.93
N LEU A 229 -19.93 3.59 -10.86
CA LEU A 229 -19.75 4.42 -9.68
C LEU A 229 -20.35 3.80 -8.41
N TRP A 230 -21.58 3.28 -8.47
CA TRP A 230 -22.24 2.66 -7.32
C TRP A 230 -21.57 1.37 -6.91
N GLY A 231 -21.17 0.53 -7.87
CA GLY A 231 -20.37 -0.67 -7.62
C GLY A 231 -19.03 -0.35 -6.97
N SER A 232 -18.34 0.69 -7.44
CA SER A 232 -17.09 1.14 -6.84
C SER A 232 -17.25 1.65 -5.41
N LEU A 233 -18.32 2.39 -5.12
CA LEU A 233 -18.63 2.83 -3.75
C LEU A 233 -18.91 1.66 -2.83
N LEU A 234 -19.71 0.69 -3.29
CA LEU A 234 -20.01 -0.54 -2.53
C LEU A 234 -18.73 -1.35 -2.27
N LEU A 235 -17.89 -1.54 -3.31
CA LEU A 235 -16.60 -2.21 -3.18
C LEU A 235 -15.69 -1.48 -2.20
N THR A 236 -15.68 -0.13 -2.20
CA THR A 236 -14.89 0.66 -1.24
C THR A 236 -15.32 0.36 0.19
N VAL A 237 -16.63 0.44 0.47
CA VAL A 237 -17.18 0.17 1.80
C VAL A 237 -16.85 -1.27 2.23
N ALA A 238 -17.07 -2.25 1.35
CA ALA A 238 -16.79 -3.66 1.64
C ALA A 238 -15.29 -3.90 1.89
N THR A 239 -14.40 -3.27 1.09
CA THR A 239 -12.94 -3.39 1.26
C THR A 239 -12.49 -2.77 2.58
N LEU A 240 -12.97 -1.57 2.93
CA LEU A 240 -12.64 -0.91 4.20
C LEU A 240 -13.14 -1.72 5.40
N PHE A 241 -14.34 -2.28 5.31
CA PHE A 241 -14.91 -3.12 6.36
C PHE A 241 -14.10 -4.42 6.53
N GLY A 242 -13.78 -5.10 5.42
CA GLY A 242 -12.95 -6.30 5.44
C GLY A 242 -11.54 -6.03 5.96
N LEU A 243 -10.96 -4.89 5.59
CA LEU A 243 -9.65 -4.45 6.07
C LEU A 243 -9.66 -4.20 7.58
N GLU A 244 -10.69 -3.54 8.12
CA GLU A 244 -10.79 -3.29 9.55
C GLU A 244 -10.91 -4.59 10.34
N ILE A 245 -11.76 -5.55 9.88
CA ILE A 245 -11.81 -6.88 10.48
C ILE A 245 -10.45 -7.55 10.47
N PHE A 246 -9.76 -7.53 9.34
CA PHE A 246 -8.43 -8.11 9.20
C PHE A 246 -7.43 -7.51 10.19
N VAL A 247 -7.41 -6.19 10.31
CA VAL A 247 -6.54 -5.43 11.22
C VAL A 247 -6.82 -5.76 12.69
N GLU A 248 -8.10 -5.87 13.07
CA GLU A 248 -8.50 -6.23 14.42
C GLU A 248 -8.17 -7.69 14.76
N VAL A 249 -8.35 -8.63 13.81
CA VAL A 249 -8.04 -10.04 13.99
C VAL A 249 -6.52 -10.25 14.20
N ILE A 250 -5.70 -9.55 13.41
CA ILE A 250 -4.24 -9.64 13.54
C ILE A 250 -3.72 -8.81 14.73
N GLY A 251 -4.53 -7.85 15.23
CA GLY A 251 -4.13 -6.99 16.34
C GLY A 251 -3.09 -5.93 15.94
N LEU A 252 -3.15 -5.40 14.71
CA LEU A 252 -2.20 -4.38 14.23
C LEU A 252 -2.24 -3.08 15.03
N VAL A 253 -3.37 -2.73 15.65
CA VAL A 253 -3.50 -1.52 16.50
C VAL A 253 -3.19 -1.84 17.98
N GLY A 254 -3.31 -3.08 18.38
CA GLY A 254 -3.11 -3.59 19.73
C GLY A 254 -4.16 -4.66 20.07
N ASP A 255 -3.76 -5.65 20.85
CA ASP A 255 -4.59 -6.84 21.13
C ASP A 255 -5.90 -6.53 21.86
N THR A 256 -6.00 -5.41 22.57
CA THR A 256 -7.18 -4.99 23.32
C THR A 256 -8.12 -4.08 22.54
N ARG A 257 -7.72 -3.57 21.39
CA ARG A 257 -8.48 -2.59 20.59
C ARG A 257 -9.18 -3.28 19.42
N GLN A 258 -10.34 -3.87 19.68
CA GLN A 258 -11.15 -4.60 18.71
C GLN A 258 -12.60 -4.08 18.71
N PRO A 259 -12.86 -2.80 18.37
CA PRO A 259 -14.20 -2.22 18.47
C PRO A 259 -15.20 -2.90 17.54
N LEU A 260 -14.82 -3.22 16.30
CA LEU A 260 -15.72 -3.83 15.32
C LEU A 260 -16.03 -5.28 15.66
N LEU A 261 -15.01 -6.08 15.99
CA LEU A 261 -15.21 -7.48 16.42
C LEU A 261 -16.07 -7.57 17.68
N ASN A 262 -15.87 -6.68 18.65
CA ASN A 262 -16.69 -6.62 19.85
C ASN A 262 -18.13 -6.22 19.52
N PHE A 263 -18.34 -5.28 18.59
CA PHE A 263 -19.67 -4.91 18.11
C PHE A 263 -20.37 -6.11 17.45
N ILE A 264 -19.71 -6.80 16.52
CA ILE A 264 -20.24 -7.98 15.83
C ILE A 264 -20.54 -9.10 16.84
N ARG A 265 -19.65 -9.36 17.80
CA ARG A 265 -19.84 -10.36 18.85
C ARG A 265 -21.06 -10.06 19.71
N ASN A 266 -21.23 -8.82 20.11
CA ASN A 266 -22.39 -8.38 20.90
C ASN A 266 -23.69 -8.50 20.09
N LEU A 267 -23.66 -8.18 18.80
CA LEU A 267 -24.81 -8.34 17.91
C LEU A 267 -25.19 -9.81 17.76
N VAL A 268 -24.23 -10.70 17.55
CA VAL A 268 -24.48 -12.15 17.45
C VAL A 268 -25.05 -12.71 18.78
N LEU A 269 -24.51 -12.28 19.92
CA LEU A 269 -25.01 -12.70 21.24
C LEU A 269 -26.43 -12.24 21.47
N LYS A 270 -26.81 -11.02 21.06
CA LYS A 270 -28.18 -10.53 21.11
C LYS A 270 -29.11 -11.32 20.21
N LEU A 271 -28.70 -11.61 18.98
CA LEU A 271 -29.50 -12.39 18.01
C LEU A 271 -29.64 -13.86 18.40
N SER A 272 -28.64 -14.45 19.04
CA SER A 272 -28.67 -15.84 19.51
C SER A 272 -29.47 -16.06 20.80
N GLY A 273 -30.05 -14.99 21.39
CA GLY A 273 -30.87 -15.09 22.63
C GLY A 273 -30.08 -15.51 23.88
N SER A 274 -28.75 -15.50 23.81
CA SER A 274 -27.88 -15.99 24.90
C SER A 274 -27.81 -15.06 26.12
N GLU A 275 -28.27 -13.80 26.00
CA GLU A 275 -28.33 -12.85 27.15
C GLU A 275 -29.45 -13.15 28.15
N SER A 276 -30.43 -14.01 27.81
CA SER A 276 -31.54 -14.31 28.70
C SER A 276 -31.19 -15.20 29.91
N LYS A 277 -29.97 -15.75 29.99
CA LYS A 277 -29.60 -16.72 31.06
C LYS A 277 -28.67 -16.17 32.14
N LYS A 278 -28.28 -14.91 32.12
CA LYS A 278 -27.38 -14.31 33.14
C LYS A 278 -28.11 -13.49 34.23
N ASN A 279 -29.42 -13.30 34.11
CA ASN A 279 -30.24 -12.56 35.10
C ASN A 279 -31.38 -13.43 35.67
N LYS A 280 -31.09 -14.64 36.05
CA LYS A 280 -31.96 -15.46 36.94
C LYS A 280 -31.12 -16.12 38.03
#